data_2cc47e0e5987bfeac61cddb5ef0a4181
#
_entry.id   2cc47e0e5987bfeac61cddb5ef0a4181
#
_cell.length_a   1.000
_cell.length_b   1.000
_cell.length_c   1.000
_cell.angle_alpha   90.00
_cell.angle_beta   90.00
_cell.angle_gamma   90.00
#
_symmetry.space_group_name_H-M   'P 1'
#
loop_
_entity.id
_entity.type
_entity.pdbx_description
1 polymer ?
#
loop_
_entity_poly.entity_id
_entity_poly.type
_entity_poly.pdbx_seq_one_letter_code
_entity_poly.pdbx_strand_id
1 'polypeptide(L)'
;MIVLKIGGSEGINYDFIVDDVAGLVKAGQPLIVVHGGSALTNRVAEQLGHPPKFVTSVSGFSSRRTDRRTLEIFEMVYCGQVNKGLVEKLQTRGVNAVGLSGLDGRIWEGPRKDT
;
A
#
# COMPACT_ATOMS: atom_id res chain seq x y z
N MET A 1 -11.45 1.74 -18.10
CA MET A 1 -10.44 1.80 -17.01
C MET A 1 -10.84 0.84 -15.88
N ILE A 2 -9.93 0.08 -15.38
CA ILE A 2 -10.14 -0.82 -14.22
C ILE A 2 -9.41 -0.27 -13.02
N VAL A 3 -10.04 -0.28 -11.84
CA VAL A 3 -9.37 -0.04 -10.55
C VAL A 3 -9.26 -1.37 -9.83
N LEU A 4 -8.03 -1.84 -9.65
CA LEU A 4 -7.72 -3.10 -8.96
C LEU A 4 -7.22 -2.80 -7.55
N LYS A 5 -7.89 -3.36 -6.52
CA LYS A 5 -7.46 -3.26 -5.13
C LYS A 5 -6.71 -4.52 -4.70
N ILE A 6 -5.48 -4.35 -4.27
CA ILE A 6 -4.67 -5.41 -3.65
C ILE A 6 -4.68 -5.21 -2.14
N GLY A 7 -5.05 -6.25 -1.40
CA GLY A 7 -5.04 -6.22 0.06
C GLY A 7 -3.62 -6.05 0.64
N GLY A 8 -3.54 -5.71 1.92
CA GLY A 8 -2.27 -5.56 2.65
C GLY A 8 -2.01 -6.63 3.71
N SER A 9 -2.82 -7.70 3.74
CA SER A 9 -2.66 -8.83 4.66
C SER A 9 -1.57 -9.80 4.22
N GLU A 10 -1.26 -10.78 5.05
CA GLU A 10 -0.32 -11.85 4.72
C GLU A 10 -0.86 -12.78 3.65
N GLY A 11 0.05 -13.50 2.97
CA GLY A 11 -0.29 -14.52 1.99
C GLY A 11 -0.62 -14.02 0.59
N ILE A 12 -0.47 -12.74 0.32
CA ILE A 12 -0.69 -12.18 -1.03
C ILE A 12 0.55 -12.44 -1.89
N ASN A 13 0.34 -13.14 -3.00
CA ASN A 13 1.39 -13.35 -4.00
C ASN A 13 1.31 -12.24 -5.06
N TYR A 14 2.18 -11.26 -4.93
CA TYR A 14 2.24 -10.13 -5.87
C TYR A 14 2.63 -10.54 -7.29
N ASP A 15 3.41 -11.60 -7.48
CA ASP A 15 3.86 -12.00 -8.82
C ASP A 15 2.69 -12.46 -9.70
N PHE A 16 1.75 -13.23 -9.17
CA PHE A 16 0.55 -13.62 -9.92
C PHE A 16 -0.30 -12.40 -10.30
N ILE A 17 -0.48 -11.46 -9.36
CA ILE A 17 -1.26 -10.25 -9.62
C ILE A 17 -0.60 -9.38 -10.68
N VAL A 18 0.72 -9.25 -10.62
CA VAL A 18 1.48 -8.43 -11.59
C VAL A 18 1.47 -9.07 -12.97
N ASP A 19 1.48 -10.41 -13.06
CA ASP A 19 1.35 -11.13 -14.33
C ASP A 19 -0.01 -10.84 -14.99
N ASP A 20 -1.09 -10.89 -14.22
CA ASP A 20 -2.43 -10.57 -14.71
C ASP A 20 -2.55 -9.10 -15.14
N VAL A 21 -2.04 -8.17 -14.32
CA VAL A 21 -2.00 -6.74 -14.64
C VAL A 21 -1.22 -6.48 -15.92
N ALA A 22 -0.05 -7.12 -16.07
CA ALA A 22 0.76 -6.96 -17.26
C ALA A 22 0.04 -7.48 -18.52
N GLY A 23 -0.67 -8.60 -18.42
CA GLY A 23 -1.49 -9.12 -19.49
C GLY A 23 -2.58 -8.15 -19.92
N LEU A 24 -3.31 -7.57 -18.98
CA LEU A 24 -4.37 -6.60 -19.26
C LEU A 24 -3.84 -5.31 -19.89
N VAL A 25 -2.75 -4.77 -19.39
CA VAL A 25 -2.12 -3.55 -19.94
C VAL A 25 -1.63 -3.79 -21.36
N LYS A 26 -1.00 -4.93 -21.64
CA LYS A 26 -0.57 -5.31 -22.99
C LYS A 26 -1.74 -5.49 -23.96
N ALA A 27 -2.90 -5.87 -23.45
CA ALA A 27 -4.15 -5.94 -24.22
C ALA A 27 -4.81 -4.56 -24.40
N GLY A 28 -4.18 -3.46 -23.98
CA GLY A 28 -4.69 -2.10 -24.15
C GLY A 28 -5.64 -1.64 -23.05
N GLN A 29 -5.76 -2.38 -21.94
CA GLN A 29 -6.65 -2.02 -20.83
C GLN A 29 -5.94 -1.08 -19.86
N PRO A 30 -6.35 0.19 -19.72
CA PRO A 30 -5.80 1.09 -18.70
C PRO A 30 -6.23 0.65 -17.30
N LEU A 31 -5.28 0.67 -16.38
CA LEU A 31 -5.43 0.17 -15.01
C LEU A 31 -4.90 1.17 -13.98
N ILE A 32 -5.61 1.24 -12.85
CA ILE A 32 -5.11 1.82 -11.61
C ILE A 32 -5.03 0.69 -10.59
N VAL A 33 -3.86 0.51 -9.98
CA VAL A 33 -3.67 -0.45 -8.90
C VAL A 33 -3.62 0.29 -7.57
N VAL A 34 -4.50 -0.07 -6.65
CA VAL A 34 -4.51 0.43 -5.27
C VAL A 34 -4.04 -0.69 -4.36
N HIS A 35 -2.99 -0.47 -3.59
CA HIS A 35 -2.41 -1.52 -2.74
C HIS A 35 -2.47 -1.17 -1.26
N GLY A 36 -2.40 -2.21 -0.43
CA GLY A 36 -2.18 -2.12 1.01
C GLY A 36 -0.73 -2.41 1.40
N GLY A 37 -0.51 -2.79 2.66
CA GLY A 37 0.82 -3.08 3.21
C GLY A 37 0.80 -3.25 4.73
N SER A 38 -0.36 -3.47 5.34
CA SER A 38 -0.54 -3.47 6.79
C SER A 38 0.27 -4.56 7.51
N ALA A 39 0.32 -5.77 6.98
CA ALA A 39 1.08 -6.86 7.57
C ALA A 39 2.59 -6.58 7.55
N LEU A 40 3.10 -6.10 6.42
CA LEU A 40 4.50 -5.73 6.30
C LEU A 40 4.86 -4.53 7.21
N THR A 41 3.97 -3.54 7.32
CA THR A 41 4.15 -2.41 8.22
C THR A 41 4.27 -2.86 9.67
N ASN A 42 3.42 -3.79 10.12
CA ASN A 42 3.50 -4.36 11.47
C ASN A 42 4.87 -5.02 11.71
N ARG A 43 5.29 -5.88 10.81
CA ARG A 43 6.56 -6.60 10.88
C ARG A 43 7.76 -5.66 10.93
N VAL A 44 7.81 -4.66 10.05
CA VAL A 44 8.89 -3.67 10.04
C VAL A 44 8.88 -2.81 11.30
N ALA A 45 7.70 -2.42 11.80
CA ALA A 45 7.56 -1.67 13.04
C ALA A 45 8.12 -2.46 14.25
N GLU A 46 7.83 -3.75 14.34
CA GLU A 46 8.40 -4.63 15.37
C GLU A 46 9.92 -4.73 15.26
N GLN A 47 10.46 -4.94 14.05
CA GLN A 47 11.90 -4.99 13.80
C GLN A 47 12.62 -3.68 14.18
N LEU A 48 11.97 -2.55 14.02
CA LEU A 48 12.49 -1.23 14.39
C LEU A 48 12.26 -0.87 15.86
N GLY A 49 11.76 -1.80 16.68
CA GLY A 49 11.51 -1.58 18.10
C GLY A 49 10.35 -0.62 18.40
N HIS A 50 9.45 -0.44 17.44
CA HIS A 50 8.26 0.40 17.58
C HIS A 50 7.00 -0.40 17.20
N PRO A 51 6.62 -1.43 18.00
CA PRO A 51 5.52 -2.32 17.67
C PRO A 51 4.20 -1.55 17.50
N PRO A 52 3.32 -2.00 16.58
CA PRO A 52 2.07 -1.31 16.30
C PRO A 52 1.14 -1.36 17.52
N LYS A 53 0.47 -0.24 17.78
CA LYS A 53 -0.61 -0.15 18.79
C LYS A 53 -1.93 0.01 18.08
N PHE A 54 -2.94 -0.72 18.54
CA PHE A 54 -4.28 -0.63 18.01
C PHE A 54 -5.23 -0.03 19.03
N VAL A 55 -6.17 0.76 18.57
CA VAL A 55 -7.23 1.36 19.37
C VAL A 55 -8.58 0.98 18.77
N THR A 56 -9.54 0.69 19.63
CA THR A 56 -10.90 0.39 19.21
C THR A 56 -11.75 1.65 19.39
N SER A 57 -12.41 2.07 18.32
CA SER A 57 -13.33 3.20 18.35
C SER A 57 -14.62 2.85 19.12
N VAL A 58 -15.38 3.86 19.51
CA VAL A 58 -16.71 3.68 20.16
C VAL A 58 -17.66 2.84 19.29
N SER A 59 -17.49 2.90 17.97
CA SER A 59 -18.24 2.10 16.99
C SER A 59 -17.74 0.66 16.82
N GLY A 60 -16.76 0.22 17.62
CA GLY A 60 -16.23 -1.16 17.62
C GLY A 60 -15.16 -1.44 16.55
N PHE A 61 -14.77 -0.46 15.74
CA PHE A 61 -13.72 -0.67 14.74
C PHE A 61 -12.32 -0.50 15.34
N SER A 62 -11.47 -1.50 15.11
CA SER A 62 -10.06 -1.44 15.48
C SER A 62 -9.27 -0.72 14.38
N SER A 63 -8.42 0.23 14.80
CA SER A 63 -7.52 0.95 13.90
C SER A 63 -6.14 1.11 14.53
N ARG A 64 -5.09 1.18 13.70
CA ARG A 64 -3.74 1.45 14.17
C ARG A 64 -3.65 2.88 14.70
N ARG A 65 -3.18 3.02 15.96
CA ARG A 65 -2.81 4.33 16.49
C ARG A 65 -1.54 4.80 15.75
N THR A 66 -1.70 5.85 14.95
CA THR A 66 -0.62 6.35 14.12
C THR A 66 -0.03 7.62 14.74
N ASP A 67 1.02 7.46 15.53
CA ASP A 67 1.87 8.57 15.97
C ASP A 67 2.89 8.93 14.87
N ARG A 68 3.74 9.93 15.11
CA ARG A 68 4.73 10.40 14.12
C ARG A 68 5.66 9.28 13.66
N ARG A 69 6.19 8.50 14.60
CA ARG A 69 7.10 7.40 14.29
C ARG A 69 6.41 6.28 13.51
N THR A 70 5.20 5.94 13.90
CA THR A 70 4.36 4.97 13.16
C THR A 70 4.10 5.45 11.73
N LEU A 71 3.84 6.75 11.53
CA LEU A 71 3.63 7.31 10.20
C LEU A 71 4.90 7.19 9.34
N GLU A 72 6.07 7.48 9.88
CA GLU A 72 7.35 7.34 9.17
C GLU A 72 7.60 5.89 8.73
N ILE A 73 7.32 4.92 9.58
CA ILE A 73 7.41 3.50 9.25
C ILE A 73 6.40 3.13 8.17
N PHE A 74 5.18 3.63 8.27
CA PHE A 74 4.15 3.44 7.27
C PHE A 74 4.60 3.99 5.90
N GLU A 75 5.15 5.20 5.85
CA GLU A 75 5.68 5.79 4.62
C GLU A 75 6.80 4.94 4.02
N MET A 76 7.76 4.49 4.83
CA MET A 76 8.84 3.61 4.37
C MET A 76 8.30 2.33 3.71
N VAL A 77 7.30 1.72 4.32
CA VAL A 77 6.75 0.44 3.84
C VAL A 77 5.82 0.65 2.65
N TYR A 78 4.83 1.51 2.78
CA TYR A 78 3.82 1.69 1.73
C TYR A 78 4.40 2.38 0.49
N CYS A 79 5.09 3.50 0.66
CA CYS A 79 5.61 4.27 -0.47
C CYS A 79 6.93 3.70 -1.02
N GLY A 80 7.75 3.13 -0.15
CA GLY A 80 9.04 2.53 -0.54
C GLY A 80 8.87 1.06 -0.93
N GLN A 81 8.76 0.19 0.06
CA GLN A 81 8.89 -1.25 -0.17
C GLN A 81 7.76 -1.84 -1.00
N VAL A 82 6.50 -1.53 -0.70
CA VAL A 82 5.37 -2.11 -1.43
C VAL A 82 5.16 -1.40 -2.76
N ASN A 83 5.03 -0.08 -2.75
CA ASN A 83 4.75 0.69 -3.96
C ASN A 83 5.85 0.51 -5.01
N LYS A 84 7.09 0.79 -4.65
CA LYS A 84 8.22 0.66 -5.58
C LYS A 84 8.52 -0.80 -5.93
N GLY A 85 8.30 -1.74 -5.03
CA GLY A 85 8.39 -3.16 -5.33
C GLY A 85 7.37 -3.63 -6.39
N LEU A 86 6.15 -3.11 -6.35
CA LEU A 86 5.15 -3.35 -7.39
C LEU A 86 5.55 -2.70 -8.73
N VAL A 87 6.05 -1.47 -8.70
CA VAL A 87 6.55 -0.78 -9.91
C VAL A 87 7.69 -1.57 -10.52
N GLU A 88 8.68 -2.01 -9.75
CA GLU A 88 9.79 -2.84 -10.20
C GLU A 88 9.29 -4.11 -10.89
N LYS A 89 8.39 -4.84 -10.25
CA LYS A 89 7.80 -6.07 -10.81
C LYS A 89 7.04 -5.81 -12.12
N LEU A 90 6.34 -4.70 -12.26
CA LEU A 90 5.65 -4.31 -13.47
C LEU A 90 6.62 -3.91 -14.58
N GLN A 91 7.67 -3.15 -14.25
CA GLN A 91 8.71 -2.75 -15.20
C GLN A 91 9.44 -3.98 -15.76
N THR A 92 9.76 -4.98 -14.93
CA THR A 92 10.38 -6.23 -15.40
C THR A 92 9.49 -7.02 -16.38
N ARG A 93 8.20 -6.74 -16.39
CA ARG A 93 7.23 -7.34 -17.33
C ARG A 93 6.90 -6.44 -18.53
N GLY A 94 7.66 -5.36 -18.71
CA GLY A 94 7.50 -4.41 -19.81
C GLY A 94 6.30 -3.46 -19.65
N VAL A 95 5.78 -3.31 -18.44
CA VAL A 95 4.74 -2.33 -18.13
C VAL A 95 5.38 -1.08 -17.54
N ASN A 96 5.25 0.05 -18.23
CA ASN A 96 5.76 1.34 -17.77
C ASN A 96 4.85 1.92 -16.68
N ALA A 97 4.99 1.40 -15.47
CA ALA A 97 4.21 1.80 -14.31
C ALA A 97 4.80 3.00 -13.57
N VAL A 98 3.94 3.84 -13.03
CA VAL A 98 4.29 4.94 -12.11
C VAL A 98 3.66 4.65 -10.76
N GLY A 99 4.44 4.73 -9.70
CA GLY A 99 3.97 4.54 -8.33
C GLY A 99 3.81 5.89 -7.62
N LEU A 100 2.60 6.16 -7.15
CA LEU A 100 2.24 7.37 -6.42
C LEU A 100 1.70 7.01 -5.04
N SER A 101 1.74 7.98 -4.14
CA SER A 101 1.07 7.96 -2.84
C SER A 101 0.05 9.10 -2.75
N GLY A 102 -0.79 9.11 -1.71
CA GLY A 102 -1.73 10.20 -1.49
C GLY A 102 -1.07 11.57 -1.31
N LEU A 103 0.22 11.60 -0.92
CA LEU A 103 1.00 12.83 -0.76
C LEU A 103 1.41 13.47 -2.09
N ASP A 104 1.61 12.63 -3.12
CA ASP A 104 2.07 13.10 -4.42
C ASP A 104 0.99 13.96 -5.09
N GLY A 105 1.27 15.23 -5.31
CA GLY A 105 0.33 16.17 -5.89
C GLY A 105 -0.96 16.35 -5.09
N ARG A 106 -0.98 15.99 -3.80
CA ARG A 106 -2.18 15.99 -2.95
C ARG A 106 -3.33 15.20 -3.55
N ILE A 107 -3.05 14.02 -4.11
CA ILE A 107 -4.06 13.16 -4.73
C ILE A 107 -5.15 12.79 -3.72
N TRP A 108 -4.79 12.60 -2.45
CA TRP A 108 -5.72 12.40 -1.35
C TRP A 108 -5.52 13.45 -0.27
N GLU A 109 -6.60 14.10 0.09
CA GLU A 109 -6.65 15.07 1.15
C GLU A 109 -7.84 14.76 2.07
N GLY A 110 -7.63 14.87 3.36
CA GLY A 110 -8.66 14.59 4.36
C GLY A 110 -8.30 15.13 5.74
N PRO A 111 -9.28 15.49 6.55
CA PRO A 111 -9.04 15.90 7.93
C PRO A 111 -8.60 14.70 8.79
N ARG A 112 -7.84 14.98 9.83
CA ARG A 112 -7.53 13.99 10.86
C ARG A 112 -8.83 13.60 11.60
N LYS A 113 -9.01 12.30 11.80
CA LYS A 113 -10.12 11.81 12.62
C LYS A 113 -9.90 12.20 14.08
N ASP A 114 -10.92 12.78 14.69
CA ASP A 114 -10.95 13.01 16.14
C ASP A 114 -11.07 11.67 16.88
N THR A 115 -10.24 11.50 17.87
CA THR A 115 -10.16 10.28 18.69
C THR A 115 -10.40 10.59 20.14
#